data_3c7072aa6cec6875e1a9f0718e7b1cad
#
_entry.id   3c7072aa6cec6875e1a9f0718e7b1cad
#
_cell.length_a   1.000
_cell.length_b   1.000
_cell.length_c   1.000
_cell.angle_alpha   90.00
_cell.angle_beta   90.00
_cell.angle_gamma   90.00
#
_symmetry.space_group_name_H-M   'P 1'
#
loop_
_entity.id
_entity.type
_entity.pdbx_description
1 polymer ?
#
loop_
_entity_poly.entity_id
_entity_poly.type
_entity_poly.pdbx_seq_one_letter_code
_entity_poly.pdbx_strand_id
1 'polypeptide(L)'
;MLLTVSTRSLQHVKREKEPIAPLDVPDFVAEQLGLKGLNVFSSLLRGMAAKDLERLRDRADRARCPVLVLVDETPLDFGGDAAAGSMRRVESLGLAASKLGAPAVAIELGALPPERFDHYAANVKRALAGIERFETHLLVRPGSGPAGDPQRLAELIKKIGGFRIGSMPTFAHAAAADDEGDFIRRLCPYAQAVEASVKAFGKSGKHDSWDLVALLDAVRNVGYQNTLCIDYGGRTAPVATIERARDLLAAAIDPAEDDEDGGEEAD
;
A
#
# COMPACT_ATOMS: atom_id res chain seq x y z
N MET A 1 -7.64 -4.17 -11.88
CA MET A 1 -6.66 -3.82 -10.82
C MET A 1 -5.63 -4.94 -10.66
N LEU A 2 -4.36 -4.61 -10.31
CA LEU A 2 -3.33 -5.60 -10.03
C LEU A 2 -3.28 -5.91 -8.53
N LEU A 3 -3.49 -7.18 -8.17
CA LEU A 3 -3.31 -7.63 -6.78
C LEU A 3 -1.83 -7.84 -6.47
N THR A 4 -1.41 -7.29 -5.33
CA THR A 4 -0.04 -7.37 -4.81
C THR A 4 -0.09 -7.74 -3.32
N VAL A 5 1.07 -7.94 -2.69
CA VAL A 5 1.14 -8.22 -1.26
C VAL A 5 2.21 -7.39 -0.58
N SER A 6 1.96 -7.02 0.68
CA SER A 6 2.95 -6.38 1.52
C SER A 6 3.94 -7.39 2.10
N THR A 7 5.22 -7.00 2.22
CA THR A 7 6.20 -7.84 2.90
C THR A 7 5.93 -7.96 4.41
N ARG A 8 5.15 -7.05 4.99
CA ARG A 8 4.66 -7.14 6.37
C ARG A 8 3.79 -8.37 6.57
N SER A 9 2.96 -8.72 5.60
CA SER A 9 2.12 -9.92 5.61
C SER A 9 2.92 -11.22 5.74
N LEU A 10 4.19 -11.20 5.33
CA LEU A 10 5.05 -12.38 5.28
C LEU A 10 5.98 -12.53 6.50
N GLN A 11 6.02 -11.55 7.40
CA GLN A 11 6.96 -11.54 8.54
C GLN A 11 6.84 -12.74 9.48
N HIS A 12 5.69 -13.43 9.49
CA HIS A 12 5.43 -14.62 10.29
C HIS A 12 5.33 -15.90 9.44
N VAL A 13 5.58 -15.82 8.15
CA VAL A 13 5.65 -16.99 7.28
C VAL A 13 6.99 -17.66 7.45
N LYS A 14 6.97 -18.98 7.62
CA LYS A 14 8.18 -19.81 7.77
C LYS A 14 8.25 -20.83 6.64
N ARG A 15 9.44 -20.98 6.07
CA ARG A 15 9.80 -22.07 5.18
C ARG A 15 10.80 -22.96 5.90
N GLU A 16 10.51 -24.25 6.02
CA GLU A 16 11.38 -25.21 6.74
C GLU A 16 11.73 -24.78 8.18
N LYS A 17 10.78 -24.14 8.88
CA LYS A 17 10.89 -23.57 10.24
C LYS A 17 11.64 -22.25 10.37
N GLU A 18 12.28 -21.76 9.32
CA GLU A 18 12.99 -20.48 9.28
C GLU A 18 12.14 -19.38 8.62
N PRO A 19 12.29 -18.10 8.99
CA PRO A 19 11.68 -16.99 8.26
C PRO A 19 12.15 -16.99 6.80
N ILE A 20 11.31 -16.52 5.88
CA ILE A 20 11.69 -16.35 4.48
C ILE A 20 12.80 -15.30 4.39
N ALA A 21 13.91 -15.65 3.76
CA ALA A 21 14.99 -14.69 3.55
C ALA A 21 14.53 -13.55 2.61
N PRO A 22 14.94 -12.29 2.83
CA PRO A 22 14.47 -11.15 2.02
C PRO A 22 14.62 -11.35 0.51
N LEU A 23 15.70 -12.00 0.07
CA LEU A 23 15.94 -12.26 -1.36
C LEU A 23 15.04 -13.36 -1.95
N ASP A 24 14.41 -14.19 -1.14
CA ASP A 24 13.52 -15.28 -1.59
C ASP A 24 12.05 -14.87 -1.56
N VAL A 25 11.73 -13.68 -1.02
CA VAL A 25 10.37 -13.16 -0.95
C VAL A 25 9.70 -13.05 -2.34
N PRO A 26 10.35 -12.51 -3.39
CA PRO A 26 9.71 -12.40 -4.70
C PRO A 26 9.30 -13.75 -5.28
N ASP A 27 10.19 -14.74 -5.25
CA ASP A 27 9.92 -16.10 -5.75
C ASP A 27 8.79 -16.75 -4.95
N PHE A 28 8.81 -16.62 -3.60
CA PHE A 28 7.74 -17.13 -2.75
C PHE A 28 6.38 -16.53 -3.10
N VAL A 29 6.32 -15.21 -3.31
CA VAL A 29 5.06 -14.51 -3.62
C VAL A 29 4.53 -14.92 -4.99
N ALA A 30 5.40 -15.02 -5.99
CA ALA A 30 5.00 -15.41 -7.33
C ALA A 30 4.54 -16.89 -7.40
N GLU A 31 5.31 -17.81 -6.80
CA GLU A 31 5.11 -19.24 -6.94
C GLU A 31 4.05 -19.79 -5.97
N GLN A 32 4.06 -19.32 -4.70
CA GLN A 32 3.19 -19.87 -3.66
C GLN A 32 1.89 -19.07 -3.52
N LEU A 33 1.95 -17.75 -3.65
CA LEU A 33 0.76 -16.91 -3.50
C LEU A 33 0.11 -16.53 -4.83
N GLY A 34 0.76 -16.75 -5.97
CA GLY A 34 0.26 -16.38 -7.30
C GLY A 34 0.05 -14.87 -7.48
N LEU A 35 0.76 -14.04 -6.72
CA LEU A 35 0.66 -12.58 -6.78
C LEU A 35 1.81 -11.98 -7.61
N LYS A 36 1.55 -10.82 -8.25
CA LYS A 36 2.45 -10.28 -9.29
C LYS A 36 3.05 -8.92 -8.91
N GLY A 37 3.28 -8.68 -7.62
CA GLY A 37 3.92 -7.44 -7.17
C GLY A 37 4.04 -7.36 -5.66
N LEU A 38 4.99 -6.54 -5.22
CA LEU A 38 5.35 -6.36 -3.82
C LEU A 38 5.23 -4.91 -3.39
N ASN A 39 4.65 -4.68 -2.21
CA ASN A 39 4.89 -3.48 -1.44
C ASN A 39 5.89 -3.83 -0.33
N VAL A 40 7.10 -3.31 -0.44
CA VAL A 40 8.19 -3.61 0.49
C VAL A 40 8.13 -2.66 1.67
N PHE A 41 7.99 -3.19 2.88
CA PHE A 41 8.07 -2.43 4.12
C PHE A 41 9.52 -2.23 4.54
N SER A 42 9.85 -1.05 5.03
CA SER A 42 11.24 -0.65 5.35
C SER A 42 11.90 -1.56 6.40
N SER A 43 11.12 -2.23 7.24
CA SER A 43 11.61 -3.22 8.21
C SER A 43 12.32 -4.41 7.55
N LEU A 44 11.88 -4.85 6.37
CA LEU A 44 12.53 -5.93 5.61
C LEU A 44 13.97 -5.57 5.21
N LEU A 45 14.24 -4.29 5.00
CA LEU A 45 15.52 -3.79 4.47
C LEU A 45 16.57 -3.55 5.55
N ARG A 46 16.25 -3.80 6.82
CA ARG A 46 17.18 -3.55 7.93
C ARG A 46 18.45 -4.40 7.77
N GLY A 47 19.60 -3.71 7.78
CA GLY A 47 20.90 -4.36 7.64
C GLY A 47 21.29 -4.71 6.20
N MET A 48 20.43 -4.43 5.21
CA MET A 48 20.76 -4.63 3.79
C MET A 48 21.60 -3.46 3.27
N ALA A 49 22.70 -3.79 2.58
CA ALA A 49 23.49 -2.80 1.86
C ALA A 49 22.84 -2.45 0.51
N ALA A 50 23.27 -1.34 -0.11
CA ALA A 50 22.74 -0.91 -1.43
C ALA A 50 22.78 -2.03 -2.49
N LYS A 51 23.86 -2.83 -2.50
CA LYS A 51 24.01 -3.97 -3.41
C LYS A 51 22.95 -5.07 -3.16
N ASP A 52 22.50 -5.24 -1.91
CA ASP A 52 21.47 -6.23 -1.60
C ASP A 52 20.09 -5.77 -2.07
N LEU A 53 19.83 -4.45 -2.08
CA LEU A 53 18.60 -3.88 -2.66
C LEU A 53 18.56 -4.12 -4.17
N GLU A 54 19.69 -3.91 -4.87
CA GLU A 54 19.80 -4.20 -6.30
C GLU A 54 19.60 -5.71 -6.58
N ARG A 55 20.16 -6.58 -5.75
CA ARG A 55 19.94 -8.04 -5.85
C ARG A 55 18.47 -8.42 -5.61
N LEU A 56 17.80 -7.76 -4.66
CA LEU A 56 16.37 -7.98 -4.41
C LEU A 56 15.54 -7.55 -5.62
N ARG A 57 15.85 -6.40 -6.23
CA ARG A 57 15.25 -5.97 -7.49
C ARG A 57 15.43 -7.02 -8.58
N ASP A 58 16.67 -7.48 -8.82
CA ASP A 58 16.96 -8.47 -9.86
C ASP A 58 16.19 -9.79 -9.65
N ARG A 59 15.97 -10.18 -8.38
CA ARG A 59 15.15 -11.35 -8.04
C ARG A 59 13.67 -11.09 -8.32
N ALA A 60 13.17 -9.93 -7.91
CA ALA A 60 11.80 -9.52 -8.13
C ALA A 60 11.45 -9.45 -9.63
N ASP A 61 12.34 -8.89 -10.45
CA ASP A 61 12.18 -8.80 -11.91
C ASP A 61 12.15 -10.21 -12.54
N ARG A 62 13.05 -11.11 -12.15
CA ARG A 62 13.08 -12.50 -12.63
C ARG A 62 11.84 -13.30 -12.25
N ALA A 63 11.35 -13.10 -11.03
CA ALA A 63 10.11 -13.72 -10.53
C ALA A 63 8.85 -13.09 -11.13
N ARG A 64 8.96 -12.02 -11.96
CA ARG A 64 7.83 -11.22 -12.44
C ARG A 64 6.93 -10.72 -11.29
N CYS A 65 7.56 -10.38 -10.19
CA CYS A 65 6.93 -9.85 -8.98
C CYS A 65 7.66 -8.57 -8.54
N PRO A 66 7.60 -7.48 -9.34
CA PRO A 66 8.37 -6.26 -9.09
C PRO A 66 7.96 -5.59 -7.79
N VAL A 67 8.90 -4.79 -7.24
CA VAL A 67 8.60 -3.90 -6.11
C VAL A 67 7.89 -2.67 -6.64
N LEU A 68 6.68 -2.39 -6.16
CA LEU A 68 5.85 -1.29 -6.64
C LEU A 68 5.83 -0.10 -5.67
N VAL A 69 5.90 -0.35 -4.37
CA VAL A 69 5.95 0.70 -3.36
C VAL A 69 6.95 0.32 -2.27
N LEU A 70 7.83 1.24 -1.90
CA LEU A 70 8.59 1.16 -0.65
C LEU A 70 7.81 1.89 0.45
N VAL A 71 7.36 1.17 1.47
CA VAL A 71 6.55 1.72 2.57
C VAL A 71 7.41 1.97 3.79
N ASP A 72 7.46 3.19 4.30
CA ASP A 72 8.07 3.48 5.60
C ASP A 72 7.06 3.27 6.72
N GLU A 73 7.51 2.56 7.76
CA GLU A 73 6.69 2.22 8.94
C GLU A 73 6.84 3.25 10.06
N THR A 74 7.77 4.18 9.90
CA THR A 74 8.03 5.21 10.90
C THR A 74 7.25 6.46 10.53
N PRO A 75 6.29 6.91 11.37
CA PRO A 75 5.60 8.16 11.13
C PRO A 75 6.58 9.34 11.07
N LEU A 76 6.44 10.19 10.06
CA LEU A 76 7.32 11.34 9.82
C LEU A 76 6.61 12.64 10.19
N ASP A 77 7.26 13.48 10.97
CA ASP A 77 6.78 14.82 11.30
C ASP A 77 7.54 15.88 10.51
N PHE A 78 6.80 16.69 9.75
CA PHE A 78 7.33 17.79 8.95
C PHE A 78 7.11 19.16 9.63
N GLY A 79 6.66 19.16 10.89
CA GLY A 79 6.54 20.33 11.72
C GLY A 79 7.79 20.60 12.57
N GLY A 80 8.11 21.88 12.80
CA GLY A 80 9.15 22.30 13.73
C GLY A 80 10.52 21.67 13.46
N ASP A 81 11.21 21.31 14.54
CA ASP A 81 12.60 20.82 14.52
C ASP A 81 12.74 19.42 13.90
N ALA A 82 11.69 18.62 13.89
CA ALA A 82 11.69 17.27 13.32
C ALA A 82 11.74 17.28 11.79
N ALA A 83 11.33 18.34 11.13
CA ALA A 83 11.18 18.44 9.68
C ALA A 83 12.47 18.10 8.92
N ALA A 84 13.62 18.58 9.37
CA ALA A 84 14.91 18.30 8.73
C ALA A 84 15.27 16.80 8.77
N GLY A 85 14.93 16.12 9.86
CA GLY A 85 15.11 14.67 10.00
C GLY A 85 14.19 13.90 9.04
N SER A 86 12.92 14.29 8.99
CA SER A 86 11.91 13.69 8.10
C SER A 86 12.28 13.87 6.63
N MET A 87 12.73 15.05 6.21
CA MET A 87 13.22 15.29 4.83
C MET A 87 14.40 14.39 4.47
N ARG A 88 15.42 14.26 5.33
CA ARG A 88 16.54 13.33 5.11
C ARG A 88 16.07 11.86 5.04
N ARG A 89 15.09 11.49 5.86
CA ARG A 89 14.50 10.15 5.81
C ARG A 89 13.84 9.88 4.47
N VAL A 90 13.03 10.81 3.95
CA VAL A 90 12.41 10.69 2.63
C VAL A 90 13.47 10.58 1.52
N GLU A 91 14.54 11.37 1.58
CA GLU A 91 15.63 11.28 0.60
C GLU A 91 16.30 9.89 0.63
N SER A 92 16.56 9.35 1.82
CA SER A 92 17.11 8.00 1.98
C SER A 92 16.18 6.92 1.45
N LEU A 93 14.87 7.07 1.66
CA LEU A 93 13.86 6.17 1.11
C LEU A 93 13.78 6.26 -0.41
N GLY A 94 13.85 7.47 -0.99
CA GLY A 94 13.90 7.66 -2.45
C GLY A 94 15.11 6.97 -3.09
N LEU A 95 16.29 7.08 -2.46
CA LEU A 95 17.48 6.34 -2.90
C LEU A 95 17.27 4.82 -2.81
N ALA A 96 16.71 4.32 -1.70
CA ALA A 96 16.43 2.89 -1.54
C ALA A 96 15.39 2.40 -2.56
N ALA A 97 14.32 3.17 -2.80
CA ALA A 97 13.30 2.88 -3.81
C ALA A 97 13.90 2.78 -5.22
N SER A 98 14.79 3.73 -5.59
CA SER A 98 15.52 3.69 -6.86
C SER A 98 16.35 2.42 -7.02
N LYS A 99 17.03 1.97 -5.96
CA LYS A 99 17.80 0.71 -5.96
C LYS A 99 16.92 -0.53 -6.09
N LEU A 100 15.74 -0.50 -5.46
CA LEU A 100 14.74 -1.56 -5.54
C LEU A 100 13.96 -1.55 -6.87
N GLY A 101 14.08 -0.49 -7.68
CA GLY A 101 13.24 -0.29 -8.86
C GLY A 101 11.79 0.07 -8.52
N ALA A 102 11.51 0.52 -7.28
CA ALA A 102 10.18 0.90 -6.85
C ALA A 102 9.83 2.31 -7.34
N PRO A 103 8.73 2.49 -8.09
CA PRO A 103 8.32 3.79 -8.62
C PRO A 103 7.76 4.74 -7.54
N ALA A 104 7.46 4.24 -6.34
CA ALA A 104 6.85 5.04 -5.28
C ALA A 104 7.44 4.73 -3.90
N VAL A 105 7.45 5.76 -3.06
CA VAL A 105 7.68 5.69 -1.61
C VAL A 105 6.40 6.11 -0.91
N ALA A 106 5.93 5.32 0.05
CA ALA A 106 4.79 5.67 0.89
C ALA A 106 5.26 5.99 2.31
N ILE A 107 4.80 7.10 2.85
CA ILE A 107 5.08 7.56 4.21
C ILE A 107 3.80 7.81 4.98
N GLU A 108 3.83 7.57 6.28
CA GLU A 108 2.79 8.00 7.21
C GLU A 108 3.18 9.34 7.84
N LEU A 109 2.22 10.24 8.01
CA LEU A 109 2.46 11.51 8.68
C LEU A 109 2.23 11.32 10.19
N GLY A 110 3.21 11.69 11.00
CA GLY A 110 3.11 11.60 12.46
C GLY A 110 2.18 12.67 13.07
N ALA A 111 2.10 13.82 12.43
CA ALA A 111 1.21 14.92 12.81
C ALA A 111 0.83 15.72 11.57
N LEU A 112 -0.29 16.41 11.64
CA LEU A 112 -0.72 17.38 10.64
C LEU A 112 -1.47 18.51 11.34
N PRO A 113 -0.75 19.39 12.08
CA PRO A 113 -1.36 20.42 12.92
C PRO A 113 -2.04 21.49 12.05
N PRO A 114 -3.31 21.86 12.36
CA PRO A 114 -4.06 22.85 11.58
C PRO A 114 -3.37 24.22 11.51
N GLU A 115 -2.82 24.64 12.64
CA GLU A 115 -2.20 25.97 12.83
C GLU A 115 -0.89 26.14 12.06
N ARG A 116 -0.29 25.05 11.59
CA ARG A 116 0.98 25.05 10.83
C ARG A 116 0.87 24.37 9.48
N PHE A 117 -0.33 24.20 8.97
CA PHE A 117 -0.61 23.43 7.77
C PHE A 117 0.22 23.89 6.56
N ASP A 118 0.33 25.20 6.32
CA ASP A 118 1.07 25.77 5.20
C ASP A 118 2.57 25.50 5.30
N HIS A 119 3.13 25.63 6.49
CA HIS A 119 4.53 25.33 6.75
C HIS A 119 4.83 23.84 6.59
N TYR A 120 3.92 23.00 7.10
CA TYR A 120 4.00 21.56 6.98
C TYR A 120 3.97 21.12 5.51
N ALA A 121 3.04 21.65 4.72
CA ALA A 121 2.94 21.39 3.28
C ALA A 121 4.20 21.84 2.53
N ALA A 122 4.78 22.99 2.88
CA ALA A 122 6.03 23.46 2.29
C ALA A 122 7.20 22.50 2.57
N ASN A 123 7.28 21.93 3.77
CA ASN A 123 8.32 20.98 4.13
C ASN A 123 8.14 19.62 3.42
N VAL A 124 6.90 19.11 3.31
CA VAL A 124 6.61 17.90 2.50
C VAL A 124 6.97 18.14 1.03
N LYS A 125 6.66 19.33 0.48
CA LYS A 125 7.04 19.70 -0.89
C LYS A 125 8.56 19.71 -1.09
N ARG A 126 9.32 20.19 -0.10
CA ARG A 126 10.80 20.13 -0.14
C ARG A 126 11.31 18.69 -0.09
N ALA A 127 10.68 17.83 0.75
CA ALA A 127 11.03 16.42 0.80
C ALA A 127 10.78 15.73 -0.56
N LEU A 128 9.63 16.03 -1.20
CA LEU A 128 9.33 15.53 -2.55
C LEU A 128 10.39 15.96 -3.56
N ALA A 129 10.76 17.25 -3.58
CA ALA A 129 11.81 17.75 -4.47
C ALA A 129 13.17 17.05 -4.26
N GLY A 130 13.48 16.62 -3.03
CA GLY A 130 14.68 15.85 -2.71
C GLY A 130 14.76 14.47 -3.38
N ILE A 131 13.61 13.89 -3.76
CA ILE A 131 13.53 12.57 -4.40
C ILE A 131 13.21 12.63 -5.91
N GLU A 132 12.95 13.81 -6.47
CA GLU A 132 12.65 13.97 -7.91
C GLU A 132 13.72 13.37 -8.82
N ARG A 133 15.00 13.51 -8.44
CA ARG A 133 16.15 12.94 -9.18
C ARG A 133 16.11 11.40 -9.29
N PHE A 134 15.32 10.73 -8.45
CA PHE A 134 15.14 9.27 -8.45
C PHE A 134 13.90 8.85 -9.25
N GLU A 135 13.17 9.80 -9.84
CA GLU A 135 11.92 9.59 -10.56
C GLU A 135 10.84 8.89 -9.72
N THR A 136 10.92 9.06 -8.40
CA THR A 136 10.07 8.38 -7.43
C THR A 136 8.90 9.28 -7.02
N HIS A 137 7.71 8.70 -6.90
CA HIS A 137 6.53 9.34 -6.35
C HIS A 137 6.53 9.27 -4.83
N LEU A 138 5.97 10.28 -4.18
CA LEU A 138 5.74 10.30 -2.74
C LEU A 138 4.24 10.07 -2.46
N LEU A 139 3.93 9.00 -1.76
CA LEU A 139 2.56 8.68 -1.37
C LEU A 139 2.37 8.95 0.12
N VAL A 140 1.29 9.64 0.45
CA VAL A 140 0.90 9.89 1.85
C VAL A 140 -0.10 8.82 2.27
N ARG A 141 0.26 8.07 3.30
CA ARG A 141 -0.64 7.12 3.97
C ARG A 141 -1.37 7.84 5.11
N PRO A 142 -2.63 7.50 5.37
CA PRO A 142 -3.33 7.96 6.57
C PRO A 142 -2.56 7.54 7.82
N GLY A 143 -2.45 8.45 8.79
CA GLY A 143 -1.86 8.23 10.09
C GLY A 143 -2.89 8.32 11.21
N SER A 144 -2.44 8.59 12.42
CA SER A 144 -3.30 8.74 13.59
C SER A 144 -3.80 10.19 13.76
N GLY A 145 -4.99 10.36 14.33
CA GLY A 145 -5.57 11.68 14.63
C GLY A 145 -5.74 12.55 13.38
N PRO A 146 -5.36 13.86 13.42
CA PRO A 146 -5.52 14.76 12.27
C PRO A 146 -4.81 14.31 10.99
N ALA A 147 -3.76 13.47 11.09
CA ALA A 147 -3.06 12.87 9.95
C ALA A 147 -3.83 11.69 9.33
N GLY A 148 -4.89 11.23 9.97
CA GLY A 148 -5.83 10.23 9.42
C GLY A 148 -7.06 10.84 8.75
N ASP A 149 -7.29 12.15 8.90
CA ASP A 149 -8.43 12.86 8.31
C ASP A 149 -8.28 12.91 6.77
N PRO A 150 -9.19 12.28 6.01
CA PRO A 150 -9.08 12.20 4.56
C PRO A 150 -9.21 13.57 3.88
N GLN A 151 -9.99 14.50 4.45
CA GLN A 151 -10.11 15.85 3.91
C GLN A 151 -8.79 16.60 4.03
N ARG A 152 -8.13 16.56 5.20
CA ARG A 152 -6.84 17.22 5.41
C ARG A 152 -5.75 16.65 4.55
N LEU A 153 -5.72 15.33 4.38
CA LEU A 153 -4.75 14.68 3.50
C LEU A 153 -4.96 15.08 2.03
N ALA A 154 -6.21 15.11 1.57
CA ALA A 154 -6.53 15.58 0.21
C ALA A 154 -6.16 17.06 0.01
N GLU A 155 -6.41 17.92 1.00
CA GLU A 155 -6.00 19.33 0.99
C GLU A 155 -4.48 19.48 0.94
N LEU A 156 -3.76 18.67 1.72
CA LEU A 156 -2.29 18.63 1.70
C LEU A 156 -1.74 18.28 0.32
N ILE A 157 -2.25 17.21 -0.29
CA ILE A 157 -1.85 16.76 -1.62
C ILE A 157 -2.12 17.85 -2.66
N LYS A 158 -3.32 18.47 -2.63
CA LYS A 158 -3.68 19.59 -3.51
C LYS A 158 -2.74 20.79 -3.32
N LYS A 159 -2.42 21.13 -2.07
CA LYS A 159 -1.55 22.27 -1.76
C LYS A 159 -0.12 22.07 -2.21
N ILE A 160 0.42 20.86 -2.07
CA ILE A 160 1.75 20.52 -2.59
C ILE A 160 1.74 20.60 -4.12
N GLY A 161 0.71 20.02 -4.73
CA GLY A 161 0.52 20.01 -6.18
C GLY A 161 1.52 19.16 -6.94
N GLY A 162 1.28 19.03 -8.25
CA GLY A 162 2.11 18.21 -9.13
C GLY A 162 1.65 16.75 -9.19
N PHE A 163 2.26 15.99 -10.10
CA PHE A 163 1.85 14.60 -10.39
C PHE A 163 2.64 13.55 -9.58
N ARG A 164 3.71 13.97 -8.87
CA ARG A 164 4.57 13.06 -8.09
C ARG A 164 4.17 12.95 -6.63
N ILE A 165 3.13 13.64 -6.19
CA ILE A 165 2.52 13.47 -4.86
C ILE A 165 1.18 12.76 -5.00
N GLY A 166 0.91 11.78 -4.16
CA GLY A 166 -0.35 11.06 -4.15
C GLY A 166 -0.70 10.53 -2.78
N SER A 167 -1.73 9.68 -2.73
CA SER A 167 -2.16 8.99 -1.53
C SER A 167 -1.95 7.48 -1.64
N MET A 168 -1.93 6.82 -0.49
CA MET A 168 -2.05 5.37 -0.35
C MET A 168 -3.06 5.08 0.77
N PRO A 169 -4.38 5.18 0.48
CA PRO A 169 -5.42 4.88 1.45
C PRO A 169 -5.39 3.40 1.83
N THR A 170 -5.88 3.10 3.05
CA THR A 170 -5.94 1.73 3.55
C THR A 170 -7.36 1.39 3.98
N PHE A 171 -7.78 0.13 3.81
CA PHE A 171 -9.08 -0.34 4.23
C PHE A 171 -9.30 -0.23 5.75
N ALA A 172 -8.24 -0.43 6.54
CA ALA A 172 -8.33 -0.26 7.99
C ALA A 172 -8.68 1.17 8.41
N HIS A 173 -8.13 2.19 7.72
CA HIS A 173 -8.47 3.59 8.01
C HIS A 173 -9.85 3.96 7.47
N ALA A 174 -10.25 3.44 6.30
CA ALA A 174 -11.59 3.63 5.78
C ALA A 174 -12.64 3.07 6.75
N ALA A 175 -12.44 1.81 7.19
CA ALA A 175 -13.35 1.16 8.14
C ALA A 175 -13.38 1.79 9.55
N ALA A 176 -12.38 2.57 9.90
CA ALA A 176 -12.33 3.33 11.16
C ALA A 176 -12.89 4.75 11.04
N ALA A 177 -13.20 5.21 9.83
CA ALA A 177 -13.79 6.52 9.57
C ALA A 177 -15.32 6.50 9.83
N ASP A 178 -15.89 7.66 10.11
CA ASP A 178 -17.34 7.79 10.31
C ASP A 178 -18.15 7.46 9.03
N ASP A 179 -17.56 7.68 7.85
CA ASP A 179 -18.10 7.31 6.53
C ASP A 179 -16.98 6.71 5.68
N GLU A 180 -17.01 5.38 5.52
CA GLU A 180 -16.05 4.62 4.72
C GLU A 180 -16.02 5.07 3.25
N GLY A 181 -17.21 5.33 2.69
CA GLY A 181 -17.37 5.77 1.31
C GLY A 181 -16.81 7.17 1.09
N ASP A 182 -17.02 8.10 2.03
CA ASP A 182 -16.45 9.45 1.97
C ASP A 182 -14.92 9.41 2.06
N PHE A 183 -14.38 8.59 2.97
CA PHE A 183 -12.94 8.37 3.09
C PHE A 183 -12.31 7.95 1.74
N ILE A 184 -12.91 6.95 1.09
CA ILE A 184 -12.46 6.44 -0.21
C ILE A 184 -12.61 7.51 -1.29
N ARG A 185 -13.77 8.18 -1.40
CA ARG A 185 -14.03 9.23 -2.39
C ARG A 185 -13.04 10.39 -2.30
N ARG A 186 -12.56 10.73 -1.10
CA ARG A 186 -11.61 11.83 -0.91
C ARG A 186 -10.19 11.48 -1.27
N LEU A 187 -9.74 10.26 -0.99
CA LEU A 187 -8.33 9.88 -1.15
C LEU A 187 -8.04 9.09 -2.42
N CYS A 188 -8.94 8.21 -2.88
CA CYS A 188 -8.69 7.39 -4.05
C CYS A 188 -8.46 8.15 -5.35
N PRO A 189 -9.03 9.35 -5.61
CA PRO A 189 -8.66 10.13 -6.79
C PRO A 189 -7.18 10.54 -6.87
N TYR A 190 -6.47 10.51 -5.75
CA TYR A 190 -5.02 10.78 -5.67
C TYR A 190 -4.20 9.50 -5.48
N ALA A 191 -4.85 8.35 -5.38
CA ALA A 191 -4.16 7.12 -5.02
C ALA A 191 -3.36 6.55 -6.20
N GLN A 192 -2.12 6.16 -5.92
CA GLN A 192 -1.30 5.38 -6.83
C GLN A 192 -1.21 3.91 -6.38
N ALA A 193 -1.49 3.66 -5.11
CA ALA A 193 -1.66 2.33 -4.53
C ALA A 193 -2.78 2.40 -3.47
N VAL A 194 -3.52 1.31 -3.29
CA VAL A 194 -4.48 1.11 -2.20
C VAL A 194 -4.05 -0.11 -1.39
N GLU A 195 -4.16 -0.03 -0.06
CA GLU A 195 -3.88 -1.15 0.83
C GLU A 195 -5.18 -1.80 1.29
N ALA A 196 -5.42 -3.03 0.84
CA ALA A 196 -6.45 -3.89 1.39
C ALA A 196 -5.94 -4.50 2.70
N SER A 197 -6.16 -3.78 3.81
CA SER A 197 -5.79 -4.26 5.14
C SER A 197 -6.65 -5.47 5.50
N VAL A 198 -5.99 -6.57 5.90
CA VAL A 198 -6.65 -7.84 6.24
C VAL A 198 -6.30 -8.22 7.67
N LYS A 199 -7.31 -8.67 8.42
CA LYS A 199 -7.17 -9.30 9.74
C LYS A 199 -7.45 -10.80 9.63
N ALA A 200 -8.42 -11.31 10.37
CA ALA A 200 -8.81 -12.70 10.33
C ALA A 200 -10.11 -12.90 9.55
N PHE A 201 -10.35 -14.11 9.12
CA PHE A 201 -11.66 -14.54 8.59
C PHE A 201 -12.36 -15.42 9.60
N GLY A 202 -13.62 -15.14 9.86
CA GLY A 202 -14.48 -15.91 10.74
C GLY A 202 -14.86 -17.28 10.14
N LYS A 203 -15.56 -18.09 10.95
CA LYS A 203 -16.05 -19.41 10.52
C LYS A 203 -17.02 -19.33 9.32
N SER A 204 -17.74 -18.22 9.19
CA SER A 204 -18.62 -17.95 8.05
C SER A 204 -17.88 -17.64 6.76
N GLY A 205 -16.57 -17.44 6.85
CA GLY A 205 -15.74 -17.03 5.72
C GLY A 205 -15.70 -15.55 5.42
N LYS A 206 -16.42 -14.75 6.18
CA LYS A 206 -16.35 -13.28 6.08
C LYS A 206 -15.16 -12.75 6.87
N HIS A 207 -14.63 -11.62 6.45
CA HIS A 207 -13.61 -10.88 7.21
C HIS A 207 -14.22 -10.40 8.54
N ASP A 208 -13.46 -10.56 9.65
CA ASP A 208 -13.99 -10.37 11.00
C ASP A 208 -14.25 -8.91 11.38
N SER A 209 -13.68 -7.95 10.67
CA SER A 209 -13.67 -6.54 11.09
C SER A 209 -14.42 -5.59 10.14
N TRP A 210 -14.35 -5.82 8.84
CA TRP A 210 -15.01 -4.99 7.81
C TRP A 210 -15.30 -5.82 6.57
N ASP A 211 -16.14 -5.29 5.68
CA ASP A 211 -16.44 -5.94 4.41
C ASP A 211 -15.41 -5.56 3.34
N LEU A 212 -14.52 -6.50 3.00
CA LEU A 212 -13.47 -6.30 2.01
C LEU A 212 -14.03 -6.03 0.61
N VAL A 213 -15.15 -6.67 0.26
CA VAL A 213 -15.78 -6.51 -1.06
C VAL A 213 -16.45 -5.15 -1.17
N ALA A 214 -17.19 -4.73 -0.14
CA ALA A 214 -17.82 -3.42 -0.10
C ALA A 214 -16.80 -2.28 -0.21
N LEU A 215 -15.65 -2.38 0.49
CA LEU A 215 -14.57 -1.41 0.40
C LEU A 215 -13.90 -1.42 -0.99
N LEU A 216 -13.72 -2.59 -1.59
CA LEU A 216 -13.22 -2.70 -2.96
C LEU A 216 -14.19 -2.06 -3.96
N ASP A 217 -15.50 -2.28 -3.82
CA ASP A 217 -16.51 -1.66 -4.66
C ASP A 217 -16.50 -0.14 -4.53
N ALA A 218 -16.34 0.39 -3.32
CA ALA A 218 -16.18 1.82 -3.12
C ALA A 218 -14.94 2.37 -3.87
N VAL A 219 -13.83 1.64 -3.87
CA VAL A 219 -12.60 1.98 -4.61
C VAL A 219 -12.84 1.92 -6.12
N ARG A 220 -13.56 0.90 -6.63
CA ARG A 220 -13.89 0.77 -8.06
C ARG A 220 -14.84 1.87 -8.53
N ASN A 221 -15.82 2.23 -7.70
CA ASN A 221 -16.83 3.25 -8.02
C ASN A 221 -16.23 4.67 -8.20
N VAL A 222 -15.06 4.94 -7.67
CA VAL A 222 -14.32 6.19 -7.95
C VAL A 222 -13.40 6.09 -9.17
N GLY A 223 -13.45 4.97 -9.92
CA GLY A 223 -12.66 4.76 -11.13
C GLY A 223 -11.21 4.34 -10.91
N TYR A 224 -10.85 3.91 -9.71
CA TYR A 224 -9.48 3.46 -9.42
C TYR A 224 -9.19 2.09 -10.07
N GLN A 225 -8.05 1.97 -10.77
CA GLN A 225 -7.69 0.75 -11.52
C GLN A 225 -6.24 0.29 -11.30
N ASN A 226 -5.48 0.96 -10.44
CA ASN A 226 -4.06 0.64 -10.24
C ASN A 226 -3.86 -0.61 -9.36
N THR A 227 -3.01 -0.54 -8.34
CA THR A 227 -2.63 -1.68 -7.51
C THR A 227 -3.43 -1.74 -6.21
N LEU A 228 -3.87 -2.94 -5.85
CA LEU A 228 -4.49 -3.26 -4.57
C LEU A 228 -3.58 -4.22 -3.81
N CYS A 229 -2.99 -3.74 -2.72
CA CYS A 229 -2.02 -4.47 -1.93
C CYS A 229 -2.68 -5.17 -0.75
N ILE A 230 -2.67 -6.49 -0.72
CA ILE A 230 -3.09 -7.27 0.44
C ILE A 230 -2.06 -7.05 1.56
N ASP A 231 -2.53 -6.56 2.71
CA ASP A 231 -1.70 -6.34 3.88
C ASP A 231 -2.30 -7.03 5.11
N TYR A 232 -1.77 -8.20 5.42
CA TYR A 232 -2.20 -8.99 6.56
C TYR A 232 -1.36 -8.68 7.80
N GLY A 233 -1.99 -8.07 8.80
CA GLY A 233 -1.33 -7.69 10.06
C GLY A 233 -1.39 -8.77 11.15
N GLY A 234 -1.97 -9.95 10.90
CA GLY A 234 -2.12 -11.02 11.87
C GLY A 234 -0.91 -11.97 11.93
N ARG A 235 -0.98 -12.94 12.86
CA ARG A 235 0.08 -13.93 13.06
C ARG A 235 -0.36 -15.36 12.76
N THR A 236 -1.66 -15.60 12.66
CA THR A 236 -2.23 -16.95 12.53
C THR A 236 -2.45 -17.29 11.08
N ALA A 237 -1.91 -18.43 10.63
CA ALA A 237 -2.07 -18.97 9.28
C ALA A 237 -1.90 -17.91 8.16
N PRO A 238 -0.77 -17.18 8.12
CA PRO A 238 -0.64 -16.03 7.23
C PRO A 238 -0.82 -16.39 5.75
N VAL A 239 -0.28 -17.52 5.27
CA VAL A 239 -0.42 -17.96 3.87
C VAL A 239 -1.89 -18.18 3.52
N ALA A 240 -2.59 -19.01 4.27
CA ALA A 240 -4.00 -19.31 4.03
C ALA A 240 -4.91 -18.06 4.12
N THR A 241 -4.57 -17.10 5.00
CA THR A 241 -5.30 -15.84 5.11
C THR A 241 -5.07 -14.94 3.90
N ILE A 242 -3.84 -14.85 3.42
CA ILE A 242 -3.48 -14.08 2.21
C ILE A 242 -4.15 -14.70 0.98
N GLU A 243 -4.07 -16.03 0.82
CA GLU A 243 -4.72 -16.76 -0.28
C GLU A 243 -6.21 -16.52 -0.30
N ARG A 244 -6.87 -16.60 0.85
CA ARG A 244 -8.30 -16.33 0.97
C ARG A 244 -8.64 -14.88 0.61
N ALA A 245 -7.88 -13.90 1.08
CA ALA A 245 -8.08 -12.51 0.73
C ALA A 245 -7.86 -12.28 -0.77
N ARG A 246 -6.82 -12.90 -1.35
CA ARG A 246 -6.54 -12.86 -2.79
C ARG A 246 -7.73 -13.38 -3.58
N ASP A 247 -8.23 -14.57 -3.25
CA ASP A 247 -9.30 -15.23 -4.00
C ASP A 247 -10.60 -14.43 -3.91
N LEU A 248 -10.93 -13.89 -2.73
CA LEU A 248 -12.10 -13.04 -2.51
C LEU A 248 -12.01 -11.74 -3.32
N LEU A 249 -10.87 -11.05 -3.26
CA LEU A 249 -10.66 -9.79 -3.96
C LEU A 249 -10.55 -10.00 -5.48
N ALA A 250 -9.91 -11.08 -5.93
CA ALA A 250 -9.80 -11.41 -7.35
C ALA A 250 -11.19 -11.66 -7.97
N ALA A 251 -12.03 -12.45 -7.31
CA ALA A 251 -13.39 -12.71 -7.76
C ALA A 251 -14.24 -11.42 -7.81
N ALA A 252 -14.02 -10.49 -6.89
CA ALA A 252 -14.73 -9.20 -6.89
C ALA A 252 -14.16 -8.19 -7.92
N ILE A 253 -12.87 -8.29 -8.27
CA ILE A 253 -12.25 -7.45 -9.33
C ILE A 253 -12.75 -7.88 -10.71
N ASP A 254 -12.82 -9.17 -10.95
CA ASP A 254 -13.19 -9.79 -12.23
C ASP A 254 -14.28 -10.85 -11.94
N PRO A 255 -15.53 -10.39 -11.70
CA PRO A 255 -16.63 -11.31 -11.50
C PRO A 255 -16.82 -12.11 -12.79
N ALA A 256 -16.88 -13.45 -12.67
CA ALA A 256 -17.24 -14.30 -13.80
C ALA A 256 -18.52 -13.75 -14.43
N GLU A 257 -18.53 -13.54 -15.73
CA GLU A 257 -19.77 -13.25 -16.44
C GLU A 257 -20.70 -14.43 -16.15
N ASP A 258 -21.80 -14.17 -15.42
CA ASP A 258 -22.86 -15.15 -15.29
C ASP A 258 -23.34 -15.41 -16.73
N ASP A 259 -23.12 -16.62 -17.23
CA ASP A 259 -23.70 -17.10 -18.47
C ASP A 259 -25.22 -17.06 -18.28
N GLU A 260 -25.83 -15.90 -18.59
CA GLU A 260 -27.25 -15.80 -18.85
C GLU A 260 -27.53 -16.51 -20.20
N ASP A 261 -27.33 -17.82 -20.20
CA ASP A 261 -27.95 -18.67 -21.20
C ASP A 261 -29.43 -18.81 -20.90
N GLY A 262 -30.15 -17.72 -21.13
CA GLY A 262 -31.59 -17.66 -21.16
C GLY A 262 -32.09 -18.50 -22.31
N GLY A 263 -32.32 -19.79 -22.06
CA GLY A 263 -33.02 -20.65 -22.99
C GLY A 263 -34.35 -20.00 -23.44
N GLU A 264 -34.34 -19.47 -24.67
CA GLU A 264 -35.58 -19.33 -25.43
C GLU A 264 -36.08 -20.73 -25.78
N GLU A 265 -36.96 -21.27 -24.96
CA GLU A 265 -37.86 -22.30 -25.40
C GLU A 265 -38.84 -21.68 -26.38
N ALA A 266 -38.63 -21.96 -27.66
CA ALA A 266 -39.60 -21.70 -28.72
C ALA A 266 -40.68 -22.78 -28.63
N ASP A 267 -41.94 -22.37 -28.39
CA ASP A 267 -43.17 -23.06 -28.78
C ASP A 267 -43.65 -22.57 -30.16
#